data_584206fabb009c88ebaa5d985d5215c3
#
_entry.id   584206fabb009c88ebaa5d985d5215c3
#
_cell.length_a   1.000
_cell.length_b   1.000
_cell.length_c   1.000
_cell.angle_alpha   90.00
_cell.angle_beta   90.00
_cell.angle_gamma   90.00
#
_symmetry.space_group_name_H-M   'P 1'
#
loop_
_entity.id
_entity.type
_entity.pdbx_description
1 polymer ?
#
loop_
_entity_poly.entity_id
_entity_poly.type
_entity_poly.pdbx_seq_one_letter_code
_entity_poly.pdbx_strand_id
1 'polypeptide(L)'
;AEDTTEPVRILAMGDSITDGYINGDNGYRKYFCYEMQQKGFTNFDMVGPKNNWSDSVSYTTSDGVTFQYDPAHAGYSGYAIEKIGSRQGLYETIFDTTYYNNNVTGNMIEAYDPDIVLLQIGTNDLLDNQNAGITDRLEKLVDKLLDSIDSNSMLFVASVPDIDVSVRHDWLWAYQSSGYSYENNPEEFTALVEQSVDNYNASVKELVEKKQAAGARIRFADINSVVDVKTGLKDGVHPNEAGYACNNDRSDYHYRNHNNCN
;
A
#
# COMPACT_ATOMS: atom_id res chain seq x y z
N ALA A 1 -16.10 29.70 -16.84
CA ALA A 1 -15.38 28.77 -17.70
C ALA A 1 -15.42 27.42 -16.97
N GLU A 2 -16.02 26.43 -17.57
CA GLU A 2 -15.92 25.06 -17.10
C GLU A 2 -14.44 24.70 -17.12
N ASP A 3 -13.92 24.20 -16.01
CA ASP A 3 -12.55 23.68 -15.92
C ASP A 3 -12.54 22.37 -16.72
N THR A 4 -12.05 22.42 -17.95
CA THR A 4 -12.04 21.30 -18.90
C THR A 4 -10.75 20.50 -18.82
N THR A 5 -10.03 20.56 -17.68
CA THR A 5 -8.86 19.73 -17.47
C THR A 5 -9.30 18.27 -17.22
N GLU A 6 -8.62 17.34 -17.87
CA GLU A 6 -8.82 15.91 -17.60
C GLU A 6 -8.56 15.62 -16.11
N PRO A 7 -9.30 14.71 -15.50
CA PRO A 7 -9.08 14.36 -14.10
C PRO A 7 -7.69 13.76 -13.87
N VAL A 8 -7.11 14.05 -12.71
CA VAL A 8 -5.87 13.42 -12.27
C VAL A 8 -6.12 11.93 -11.99
N ARG A 9 -5.46 11.05 -12.73
CA ARG A 9 -5.63 9.59 -12.65
C ARG A 9 -4.73 9.02 -11.58
N ILE A 10 -5.31 8.36 -10.57
CA ILE A 10 -4.60 7.85 -9.40
C ILE A 10 -4.73 6.33 -9.33
N LEU A 11 -3.60 5.63 -9.45
CA LEU A 11 -3.53 4.17 -9.37
C LEU A 11 -2.96 3.74 -8.01
N ALA A 12 -3.82 3.21 -7.15
CA ALA A 12 -3.41 2.58 -5.89
C ALA A 12 -3.08 1.11 -6.13
N MET A 13 -1.83 0.70 -5.87
CA MET A 13 -1.37 -0.68 -6.07
C MET A 13 -0.65 -1.25 -4.85
N GLY A 14 -0.76 -2.56 -4.67
CA GLY A 14 -0.16 -3.26 -3.54
C GLY A 14 -0.77 -4.62 -3.26
N ASP A 15 -0.74 -5.01 -2.00
CA ASP A 15 -1.26 -6.28 -1.50
C ASP A 15 -2.68 -6.15 -0.89
N SER A 16 -2.99 -6.98 0.11
CA SER A 16 -4.29 -6.99 0.81
C SER A 16 -4.60 -5.69 1.56
N ILE A 17 -3.59 -4.93 1.97
CA ILE A 17 -3.78 -3.65 2.66
C ILE A 17 -4.34 -2.61 1.66
N THR A 18 -3.83 -2.61 0.43
CA THR A 18 -4.39 -1.80 -0.66
C THR A 18 -5.74 -2.34 -1.15
N ASP A 19 -5.92 -3.66 -1.23
CA ASP A 19 -7.18 -4.29 -1.60
C ASP A 19 -8.32 -3.94 -0.62
N GLY A 20 -8.01 -3.77 0.67
CA GLY A 20 -9.00 -3.55 1.72
C GLY A 20 -9.83 -4.79 2.05
N TYR A 21 -9.36 -5.98 1.66
CA TYR A 21 -10.08 -7.25 1.67
C TYR A 21 -10.71 -7.58 3.03
N ILE A 22 -9.97 -7.41 4.12
CA ILE A 22 -10.40 -7.85 5.46
C ILE A 22 -11.62 -7.08 5.96
N ASN A 23 -11.75 -5.81 5.60
CA ASN A 23 -12.88 -4.99 6.02
C ASN A 23 -14.04 -5.03 5.01
N GLY A 24 -13.77 -5.50 3.78
CA GLY A 24 -14.76 -5.51 2.69
C GLY A 24 -15.20 -4.11 2.26
N ASP A 25 -14.39 -3.08 2.55
CA ASP A 25 -14.79 -1.69 2.49
C ASP A 25 -13.76 -0.75 1.82
N ASN A 26 -12.89 -1.29 0.98
CA ASN A 26 -11.91 -0.55 0.19
C ASN A 26 -10.71 0.04 0.96
N GLY A 27 -10.51 -0.35 2.22
CA GLY A 27 -9.32 0.01 2.99
C GLY A 27 -9.08 1.52 3.10
N TYR A 28 -7.82 1.94 2.95
CA TYR A 28 -7.44 3.35 3.06
C TYR A 28 -7.97 4.23 1.92
N ARG A 29 -8.34 3.66 0.76
CA ARG A 29 -8.74 4.40 -0.43
C ARG A 29 -9.98 5.25 -0.21
N LYS A 30 -10.95 4.78 0.59
CA LYS A 30 -12.14 5.57 0.95
C LYS A 30 -11.76 6.82 1.76
N TYR A 31 -10.84 6.70 2.72
CA TYR A 31 -10.36 7.83 3.52
C TYR A 31 -9.54 8.79 2.66
N PHE A 32 -8.67 8.27 1.79
CA PHE A 32 -7.91 9.06 0.84
C PHE A 32 -8.82 9.91 -0.05
N CYS A 33 -9.84 9.31 -0.67
CA CYS A 33 -10.79 10.04 -1.50
C CYS A 33 -11.58 11.10 -0.70
N TYR A 34 -11.97 10.76 0.53
CA TYR A 34 -12.65 11.70 1.43
C TYR A 34 -11.77 12.91 1.72
N GLU A 35 -10.53 12.70 2.16
CA GLU A 35 -9.60 13.78 2.48
C GLU A 35 -9.28 14.67 1.27
N MET A 36 -9.08 14.06 0.10
CA MET A 36 -8.88 14.81 -1.15
C MET A 36 -10.06 15.75 -1.42
N GLN A 37 -11.29 15.25 -1.31
CA GLN A 37 -12.49 16.05 -1.51
C GLN A 37 -12.63 17.16 -0.45
N GLN A 38 -12.36 16.86 0.84
CA GLN A 38 -12.41 17.86 1.92
C GLN A 38 -11.40 18.99 1.72
N LYS A 39 -10.23 18.69 1.12
CA LYS A 39 -9.19 19.67 0.78
C LYS A 39 -9.46 20.42 -0.54
N GLY A 40 -10.60 20.14 -1.19
CA GLY A 40 -11.02 20.80 -2.43
C GLY A 40 -10.42 20.18 -3.70
N PHE A 41 -9.72 19.05 -3.60
CA PHE A 41 -9.23 18.30 -4.76
C PHE A 41 -10.33 17.35 -5.22
N THR A 42 -11.19 17.80 -6.13
CA THR A 42 -12.35 17.04 -6.60
C THR A 42 -12.21 16.52 -8.02
N ASN A 43 -11.24 17.04 -8.80
CA ASN A 43 -11.00 16.62 -10.18
C ASN A 43 -9.93 15.51 -10.24
N PHE A 44 -10.24 14.34 -9.68
CA PHE A 44 -9.40 13.15 -9.75
C PHE A 44 -10.26 11.91 -10.02
N ASP A 45 -9.61 10.88 -10.54
CA ASP A 45 -10.21 9.59 -10.88
C ASP A 45 -9.31 8.47 -10.34
N MET A 46 -9.87 7.60 -9.52
CA MET A 46 -9.16 6.38 -9.11
C MET A 46 -9.24 5.38 -10.25
N VAL A 47 -8.10 4.87 -10.69
CA VAL A 47 -8.03 3.93 -11.82
C VAL A 47 -7.45 2.58 -11.40
N GLY A 48 -7.79 1.54 -12.15
CA GLY A 48 -7.26 0.19 -11.91
C GLY A 48 -8.17 -0.92 -12.40
N PRO A 49 -7.68 -2.17 -12.42
CA PRO A 49 -8.40 -3.32 -12.95
C PRO A 49 -9.48 -3.88 -12.01
N LYS A 50 -9.52 -3.44 -10.76
CA LYS A 50 -10.46 -3.89 -9.72
C LYS A 50 -11.25 -2.68 -9.21
N ASN A 51 -12.56 -2.84 -9.02
CA ASN A 51 -13.44 -1.77 -8.60
C ASN A 51 -14.61 -2.23 -7.72
N ASN A 52 -14.50 -3.41 -7.06
CA ASN A 52 -15.56 -3.99 -6.24
C ASN A 52 -16.92 -4.10 -6.99
N TRP A 53 -16.89 -4.33 -8.30
CA TRP A 53 -18.05 -4.45 -9.19
C TRP A 53 -18.90 -3.16 -9.30
N SER A 54 -18.34 -2.01 -8.96
CA SER A 54 -19.01 -0.73 -9.07
C SER A 54 -18.02 0.39 -9.40
N ASP A 55 -18.42 1.32 -10.25
CA ASP A 55 -17.63 2.50 -10.59
C ASP A 55 -17.81 3.63 -9.56
N SER A 56 -18.70 3.46 -8.60
CA SER A 56 -18.92 4.39 -7.50
C SER A 56 -19.53 3.69 -6.30
N VAL A 57 -19.01 3.98 -5.13
CA VAL A 57 -19.52 3.49 -3.84
C VAL A 57 -19.73 4.63 -2.86
N SER A 58 -20.64 4.42 -1.90
CA SER A 58 -20.88 5.37 -0.82
C SER A 58 -20.10 4.98 0.43
N TYR A 59 -19.60 6.00 1.11
CA TYR A 59 -19.09 5.89 2.46
C TYR A 59 -19.74 6.92 3.36
N THR A 60 -20.14 6.51 4.56
CA THR A 60 -20.67 7.43 5.58
C THR A 60 -19.67 7.49 6.74
N THR A 61 -19.16 8.68 7.01
CA THR A 61 -18.22 8.94 8.11
C THR A 61 -18.89 8.77 9.47
N SER A 62 -18.10 8.70 10.55
CA SER A 62 -18.63 8.55 11.92
C SER A 62 -19.49 9.75 12.38
N ASP A 63 -19.29 10.93 11.81
CA ASP A 63 -20.09 12.14 12.03
C ASP A 63 -21.30 12.27 11.08
N GLY A 64 -21.57 11.23 10.28
CA GLY A 64 -22.77 11.12 9.44
C GLY A 64 -22.67 11.78 8.07
N VAL A 65 -21.50 12.21 7.64
CA VAL A 65 -21.29 12.74 6.28
C VAL A 65 -21.18 11.60 5.29
N THR A 66 -22.05 11.59 4.28
CA THR A 66 -22.01 10.59 3.18
C THR A 66 -21.40 11.21 1.95
N PHE A 67 -20.45 10.52 1.32
CA PHE A 67 -19.85 10.90 0.06
C PHE A 67 -19.72 9.71 -0.89
N GLN A 68 -19.59 10.02 -2.17
CA GLN A 68 -19.36 9.03 -3.24
C GLN A 68 -17.87 9.06 -3.64
N TYR A 69 -17.31 7.90 -3.97
CA TYR A 69 -15.97 7.80 -4.50
C TYR A 69 -15.85 6.61 -5.45
N ASP A 70 -14.87 6.66 -6.36
CA ASP A 70 -14.49 5.55 -7.21
C ASP A 70 -13.62 4.57 -6.41
N PRO A 71 -13.98 3.28 -6.33
CA PRO A 71 -13.22 2.28 -5.60
C PRO A 71 -12.09 1.63 -6.41
N ALA A 72 -11.79 2.07 -7.62
CA ALA A 72 -10.83 1.44 -8.51
C ALA A 72 -9.42 1.32 -7.91
N HIS A 73 -8.73 0.22 -8.19
CA HIS A 73 -7.41 -0.09 -7.64
C HIS A 73 -6.71 -1.27 -8.31
N ALA A 74 -5.43 -1.47 -7.96
CA ALA A 74 -4.61 -2.64 -8.28
C ALA A 74 -4.01 -3.29 -7.01
N GLY A 75 -4.83 -3.46 -5.97
CA GLY A 75 -4.46 -4.20 -4.76
C GLY A 75 -4.76 -5.70 -4.91
N TYR A 76 -3.81 -6.56 -4.56
CA TYR A 76 -3.90 -8.02 -4.71
C TYR A 76 -3.56 -8.72 -3.41
N SER A 77 -4.58 -9.22 -2.72
CA SER A 77 -4.40 -9.91 -1.43
C SER A 77 -3.45 -11.10 -1.55
N GLY A 78 -2.46 -11.17 -0.65
CA GLY A 78 -1.49 -12.25 -0.59
C GLY A 78 -0.29 -12.12 -1.53
N TYR A 79 -0.19 -11.05 -2.33
CA TYR A 79 0.91 -10.88 -3.29
C TYR A 79 2.19 -10.36 -2.62
N ALA A 80 3.31 -10.88 -3.08
CA ALA A 80 4.66 -10.38 -2.79
C ALA A 80 5.08 -9.30 -3.80
N ILE A 81 6.24 -8.70 -3.60
CA ILE A 81 6.81 -7.71 -4.54
C ILE A 81 7.02 -8.33 -5.93
N GLU A 82 7.69 -9.46 -5.99
CA GLU A 82 7.84 -10.34 -7.16
C GLU A 82 7.33 -11.74 -6.81
N LYS A 83 7.06 -12.56 -7.82
CA LYS A 83 6.72 -13.96 -7.61
C LYS A 83 7.83 -14.69 -6.85
N ILE A 84 7.53 -15.16 -5.64
CA ILE A 84 8.50 -15.84 -4.78
C ILE A 84 7.83 -16.95 -3.97
N GLY A 85 8.46 -18.12 -3.91
CA GLY A 85 7.87 -19.28 -3.25
C GLY A 85 6.50 -19.63 -3.86
N SER A 86 5.46 -19.66 -3.03
CA SER A 86 4.08 -19.86 -3.46
C SER A 86 3.31 -18.55 -3.74
N ARG A 87 3.91 -17.39 -3.43
CA ARG A 87 3.27 -16.09 -3.61
C ARG A 87 3.31 -15.64 -5.06
N GLN A 88 2.21 -15.08 -5.53
CA GLN A 88 2.18 -14.33 -6.78
C GLN A 88 2.88 -12.99 -6.58
N GLY A 89 3.38 -12.40 -7.67
CA GLY A 89 4.13 -11.17 -7.65
C GLY A 89 3.35 -9.98 -8.21
N LEU A 90 3.45 -8.85 -7.53
CA LEU A 90 2.89 -7.60 -8.01
C LEU A 90 3.60 -7.15 -9.30
N TYR A 91 4.94 -7.31 -9.36
CA TYR A 91 5.74 -6.96 -10.52
C TYR A 91 5.23 -7.64 -11.80
N GLU A 92 5.09 -8.96 -11.79
CA GLU A 92 4.61 -9.73 -12.94
C GLU A 92 3.18 -9.31 -13.31
N THR A 93 2.34 -9.08 -12.32
CA THR A 93 0.94 -8.70 -12.51
C THR A 93 0.79 -7.35 -13.19
N ILE A 94 1.62 -6.37 -12.85
CA ILE A 94 1.58 -5.03 -13.45
C ILE A 94 2.09 -5.05 -14.90
N PHE A 95 3.18 -5.79 -15.18
CA PHE A 95 3.92 -5.67 -16.42
C PHE A 95 3.66 -6.81 -17.43
N ASP A 96 2.91 -7.85 -17.05
CA ASP A 96 2.51 -8.91 -17.98
C ASP A 96 1.29 -8.46 -18.81
N THR A 97 1.53 -8.19 -20.08
CA THR A 97 0.49 -7.77 -21.03
C THR A 97 -0.60 -8.83 -21.29
N THR A 98 -0.35 -10.08 -20.90
CA THR A 98 -1.32 -11.19 -21.04
C THR A 98 -2.23 -11.34 -19.82
N TYR A 99 -1.93 -10.70 -18.75
CA TYR A 99 -2.63 -10.86 -17.47
C TYR A 99 -4.05 -10.26 -17.48
N TYR A 100 -4.25 -9.20 -18.25
CA TYR A 100 -5.55 -8.53 -18.37
C TYR A 100 -6.17 -8.83 -19.74
N ASN A 101 -7.27 -9.55 -19.72
CA ASN A 101 -7.98 -9.93 -20.96
C ASN A 101 -9.24 -9.08 -21.22
N ASN A 102 -9.44 -7.98 -20.53
CA ASN A 102 -10.70 -7.23 -20.51
C ASN A 102 -10.65 -5.97 -21.36
N ASN A 103 -10.27 -6.08 -22.63
CA ASN A 103 -10.28 -4.99 -23.60
C ASN A 103 -9.26 -3.85 -23.36
N VAL A 104 -8.27 -4.06 -22.49
CA VAL A 104 -7.12 -3.17 -22.35
C VAL A 104 -5.94 -3.69 -23.16
N THR A 105 -5.22 -2.77 -23.79
CA THR A 105 -3.99 -3.06 -24.52
C THR A 105 -2.77 -2.68 -23.69
N GLY A 106 -1.72 -3.49 -23.76
CA GLY A 106 -0.50 -3.23 -23.01
C GLY A 106 -0.50 -3.76 -21.58
N ASN A 107 0.45 -3.30 -20.80
CA ASN A 107 0.52 -3.59 -19.38
C ASN A 107 -0.41 -2.66 -18.57
N MET A 108 -0.44 -2.83 -17.26
CA MET A 108 -1.34 -2.04 -16.39
C MET A 108 -1.06 -0.53 -16.45
N ILE A 109 0.20 -0.12 -16.54
CA ILE A 109 0.57 1.30 -16.60
C ILE A 109 0.11 1.90 -17.95
N GLU A 110 0.32 1.20 -19.05
CA GLU A 110 -0.14 1.62 -20.38
C GLU A 110 -1.67 1.68 -20.46
N ALA A 111 -2.36 0.74 -19.79
CA ALA A 111 -3.81 0.65 -19.82
C ALA A 111 -4.51 1.76 -19.03
N TYR A 112 -3.94 2.13 -17.88
CA TYR A 112 -4.56 3.10 -16.96
C TYR A 112 -3.88 4.47 -16.98
N ASP A 113 -2.70 4.61 -17.54
CA ASP A 113 -1.96 5.86 -17.74
C ASP A 113 -2.05 6.80 -16.53
N PRO A 114 -1.53 6.41 -15.36
CA PRO A 114 -1.73 7.14 -14.12
C PRO A 114 -0.83 8.36 -14.02
N ASP A 115 -1.38 9.49 -13.54
CA ASP A 115 -0.62 10.67 -13.13
C ASP A 115 0.03 10.48 -11.76
N ILE A 116 -0.61 9.70 -10.90
CA ILE A 116 -0.13 9.38 -9.55
C ILE A 116 -0.23 7.87 -9.32
N VAL A 117 0.87 7.28 -8.86
CA VAL A 117 0.92 5.89 -8.40
C VAL A 117 1.16 5.87 -6.89
N LEU A 118 0.29 5.17 -6.15
CA LEU A 118 0.43 4.90 -4.72
C LEU A 118 0.82 3.44 -4.53
N LEU A 119 2.07 3.17 -4.19
CA LEU A 119 2.60 1.80 -4.02
C LEU A 119 2.80 1.47 -2.55
N GLN A 120 2.15 0.41 -2.06
CA GLN A 120 2.43 -0.21 -0.76
C GLN A 120 2.50 -1.73 -0.94
N ILE A 121 3.66 -2.32 -0.70
CA ILE A 121 3.93 -3.75 -0.91
C ILE A 121 5.06 -4.22 0.01
N GLY A 122 5.17 -5.52 0.28
CA GLY A 122 6.26 -6.15 1.03
C GLY A 122 5.79 -6.89 2.28
N THR A 123 4.58 -6.65 2.75
CA THR A 123 4.03 -7.35 3.94
C THR A 123 4.08 -8.87 3.79
N ASN A 124 3.74 -9.40 2.62
CA ASN A 124 3.73 -10.84 2.39
C ASN A 124 5.15 -11.42 2.24
N ASP A 125 6.11 -10.65 1.71
CA ASP A 125 7.53 -11.05 1.72
C ASP A 125 8.03 -11.19 3.16
N LEU A 126 7.66 -10.25 4.03
CA LEU A 126 8.02 -10.27 5.46
C LEU A 126 7.35 -11.43 6.19
N LEU A 127 6.05 -11.68 5.99
CA LEU A 127 5.34 -12.81 6.60
C LEU A 127 5.99 -14.16 6.27
N ASP A 128 6.49 -14.33 5.05
CA ASP A 128 7.14 -15.55 4.58
C ASP A 128 8.66 -15.55 4.80
N ASN A 129 9.21 -14.62 5.60
CA ASN A 129 10.64 -14.46 5.87
C ASN A 129 11.49 -14.38 4.59
N GLN A 130 10.97 -13.79 3.54
CA GLN A 130 11.66 -13.58 2.26
C GLN A 130 12.51 -12.30 2.30
N ASN A 131 13.22 -12.07 3.42
CA ASN A 131 13.99 -10.86 3.68
C ASN A 131 15.22 -10.74 2.77
N ALA A 132 15.83 -11.88 2.42
CA ALA A 132 16.98 -11.89 1.51
C ALA A 132 16.58 -11.31 0.13
N GLY A 133 17.25 -10.23 -0.29
CA GLY A 133 17.01 -9.57 -1.58
C GLY A 133 15.68 -8.84 -1.68
N ILE A 134 14.96 -8.60 -0.58
CA ILE A 134 13.67 -7.88 -0.60
C ILE A 134 13.83 -6.46 -1.14
N THR A 135 14.92 -5.78 -0.80
CA THR A 135 15.23 -4.42 -1.29
C THR A 135 15.52 -4.43 -2.79
N ASP A 136 16.24 -5.45 -3.29
CA ASP A 136 16.55 -5.57 -4.73
C ASP A 136 15.27 -5.81 -5.55
N ARG A 137 14.33 -6.62 -5.02
CA ARG A 137 13.02 -6.83 -5.64
C ARG A 137 12.21 -5.53 -5.67
N LEU A 138 12.21 -4.78 -4.58
CA LEU A 138 11.53 -3.48 -4.52
C LEU A 138 12.17 -2.47 -5.47
N GLU A 139 13.51 -2.36 -5.49
CA GLU A 139 14.22 -1.46 -6.41
C GLU A 139 13.88 -1.78 -7.86
N LYS A 140 13.87 -3.06 -8.24
CA LYS A 140 13.48 -3.50 -9.58
C LYS A 140 12.05 -3.06 -9.94
N LEU A 141 11.08 -3.22 -9.01
CA LEU A 141 9.70 -2.78 -9.20
C LEU A 141 9.62 -1.25 -9.34
N VAL A 142 10.27 -0.53 -8.47
CA VAL A 142 10.29 0.95 -8.46
C VAL A 142 10.92 1.49 -9.74
N ASP A 143 12.05 0.94 -10.18
CA ASP A 143 12.72 1.35 -11.41
C ASP A 143 11.82 1.13 -12.63
N LYS A 144 11.21 -0.06 -12.70
CA LYS A 144 10.31 -0.36 -13.80
C LYS A 144 9.06 0.52 -13.82
N LEU A 145 8.53 0.89 -12.65
CA LEU A 145 7.41 1.85 -12.57
C LEU A 145 7.85 3.24 -13.04
N LEU A 146 8.98 3.75 -12.55
CA LEU A 146 9.51 5.06 -12.95
C LEU A 146 9.82 5.15 -14.45
N ASP A 147 10.26 4.03 -15.05
CA ASP A 147 10.51 3.94 -16.50
C ASP A 147 9.22 3.85 -17.33
N SER A 148 8.10 3.45 -16.71
CA SER A 148 6.84 3.16 -17.42
C SER A 148 5.79 4.25 -17.28
N ILE A 149 5.78 5.02 -16.19
CA ILE A 149 4.86 6.16 -16.02
C ILE A 149 5.35 7.37 -16.81
N ASP A 150 4.44 8.31 -17.10
CA ASP A 150 4.83 9.55 -17.78
C ASP A 150 5.84 10.36 -16.93
N SER A 151 6.71 11.09 -17.60
CA SER A 151 7.75 11.90 -16.96
C SER A 151 7.21 12.97 -16.00
N ASN A 152 5.94 13.36 -16.13
CA ASN A 152 5.24 14.28 -15.23
C ASN A 152 4.51 13.57 -14.10
N SER A 153 4.35 12.25 -14.16
CA SER A 153 3.68 11.47 -13.14
C SER A 153 4.49 11.36 -11.86
N MET A 154 3.83 11.08 -10.73
CA MET A 154 4.44 10.98 -9.40
C MET A 154 4.25 9.57 -8.84
N LEU A 155 5.33 8.96 -8.36
CA LEU A 155 5.30 7.70 -7.62
C LEU A 155 5.43 7.96 -6.11
N PHE A 156 4.46 7.49 -5.33
CA PHE A 156 4.57 7.40 -3.87
C PHE A 156 4.85 5.96 -3.47
N VAL A 157 5.86 5.74 -2.65
CA VAL A 157 6.20 4.40 -2.12
C VAL A 157 6.07 4.46 -0.61
N ALA A 158 5.21 3.62 -0.07
CA ALA A 158 4.91 3.60 1.35
C ALA A 158 5.71 2.53 2.10
N SER A 159 6.05 2.82 3.37
CA SER A 159 6.41 1.79 4.35
C SER A 159 5.23 0.84 4.60
N VAL A 160 5.47 -0.29 5.25
CA VAL A 160 4.42 -1.21 5.68
C VAL A 160 4.19 -1.08 7.18
N PRO A 161 2.96 -1.30 7.69
CA PRO A 161 2.69 -1.36 9.11
C PRO A 161 3.51 -2.46 9.81
N ASP A 162 3.69 -2.33 11.12
CA ASP A 162 4.22 -3.40 11.95
C ASP A 162 3.27 -4.61 11.97
N ILE A 163 3.81 -5.75 12.39
CA ILE A 163 3.06 -6.99 12.60
C ILE A 163 2.89 -7.20 14.10
N ASP A 164 1.66 -7.36 14.59
CA ASP A 164 1.44 -7.82 15.96
C ASP A 164 1.74 -9.31 16.06
N VAL A 165 2.99 -9.63 16.35
CA VAL A 165 3.48 -11.00 16.47
C VAL A 165 2.72 -11.78 17.53
N SER A 166 2.30 -11.15 18.61
CA SER A 166 1.53 -11.79 19.69
C SER A 166 0.17 -12.33 19.20
N VAL A 167 -0.40 -11.68 18.20
CA VAL A 167 -1.68 -12.05 17.58
C VAL A 167 -1.47 -12.97 16.38
N ARG A 168 -0.39 -12.75 15.59
CA ARG A 168 -0.23 -13.36 14.26
C ARG A 168 0.99 -14.26 14.09
N HIS A 169 1.61 -14.74 15.17
CA HIS A 169 2.72 -15.70 15.09
C HIS A 169 2.38 -16.98 14.32
N ASP A 170 1.11 -17.33 14.22
CA ASP A 170 0.61 -18.46 13.43
C ASP A 170 0.84 -18.31 11.92
N TRP A 171 0.99 -17.09 11.39
CA TRP A 171 1.34 -16.83 9.99
C TRP A 171 2.86 -16.73 9.76
N LEU A 172 3.64 -16.63 10.83
CA LEU A 172 5.09 -16.43 10.79
C LEU A 172 5.87 -17.77 10.84
N TRP A 173 5.27 -18.83 10.29
CA TRP A 173 5.87 -20.17 10.32
C TRP A 173 7.26 -20.22 9.68
N ALA A 174 7.55 -19.36 8.69
CA ALA A 174 8.83 -19.30 8.00
C ALA A 174 9.99 -18.75 8.86
N TYR A 175 9.69 -18.14 10.00
CA TYR A 175 10.67 -17.73 11.01
C TYR A 175 10.98 -18.84 12.02
N GLN A 176 10.18 -19.90 12.02
CA GLN A 176 10.33 -21.01 12.98
C GLN A 176 11.34 -22.03 12.49
N SER A 177 11.96 -22.72 13.44
CA SER A 177 12.85 -23.87 13.21
C SER A 177 12.76 -24.84 14.38
N SER A 178 13.45 -25.99 14.29
CA SER A 178 13.47 -26.97 15.39
C SER A 178 13.96 -26.35 16.68
N GLY A 179 13.09 -26.25 17.69
CA GLY A 179 13.40 -25.68 19.01
C GLY A 179 13.33 -24.16 19.08
N TYR A 180 12.97 -23.49 17.96
CA TYR A 180 12.78 -22.03 17.92
C TYR A 180 11.44 -21.69 17.32
N SER A 181 10.54 -21.16 18.14
CA SER A 181 9.20 -20.71 17.77
C SER A 181 8.76 -19.58 18.70
N TYR A 182 7.63 -18.92 18.37
CA TYR A 182 7.06 -17.92 19.27
C TYR A 182 6.74 -18.49 20.65
N GLU A 183 6.20 -19.71 20.74
CA GLU A 183 5.83 -20.35 22.00
C GLU A 183 7.02 -20.63 22.91
N ASN A 184 8.17 -20.93 22.33
CA ASN A 184 9.39 -21.26 23.08
C ASN A 184 10.26 -20.03 23.36
N ASN A 185 10.24 -19.03 22.49
CA ASN A 185 11.12 -17.87 22.50
C ASN A 185 10.35 -16.58 22.14
N PRO A 186 9.26 -16.21 22.85
CA PRO A 186 8.35 -15.15 22.41
C PRO A 186 9.03 -13.78 22.24
N GLU A 187 9.94 -13.41 23.12
CA GLU A 187 10.62 -12.12 23.09
C GLU A 187 11.61 -12.04 21.92
N GLU A 188 12.49 -13.04 21.77
CA GLU A 188 13.46 -13.08 20.70
C GLU A 188 12.81 -13.26 19.33
N PHE A 189 11.72 -14.05 19.26
CA PHE A 189 10.97 -14.24 18.03
C PHE A 189 10.29 -12.93 17.59
N THR A 190 9.66 -12.23 18.53
CA THR A 190 9.06 -10.92 18.28
C THR A 190 10.11 -9.93 17.79
N ALA A 191 11.23 -9.79 18.50
CA ALA A 191 12.31 -8.89 18.12
C ALA A 191 12.88 -9.19 16.72
N LEU A 192 12.96 -10.47 16.33
CA LEU A 192 13.43 -10.86 14.99
C LEU A 192 12.46 -10.39 13.89
N VAL A 193 11.16 -10.53 14.10
CA VAL A 193 10.15 -10.10 13.13
C VAL A 193 10.09 -8.56 13.06
N GLU A 194 10.06 -7.88 14.20
CA GLU A 194 10.10 -6.41 14.27
C GLU A 194 11.34 -5.87 13.56
N GLN A 195 12.51 -6.43 13.81
CA GLN A 195 13.75 -6.04 13.13
C GLN A 195 13.67 -6.24 11.60
N SER A 196 12.96 -7.26 11.13
CA SER A 196 12.77 -7.50 9.70
C SER A 196 11.89 -6.42 9.08
N VAL A 197 10.82 -6.00 9.77
CA VAL A 197 9.94 -4.90 9.34
C VAL A 197 10.70 -3.57 9.34
N ASP A 198 11.43 -3.28 10.41
CA ASP A 198 12.23 -2.06 10.55
C ASP A 198 13.27 -1.94 9.44
N ASN A 199 14.03 -3.01 9.19
CA ASN A 199 15.04 -3.05 8.14
C ASN A 199 14.43 -2.83 6.76
N TYR A 200 13.29 -3.45 6.48
CA TYR A 200 12.58 -3.24 5.22
C TYR A 200 12.12 -1.79 5.08
N ASN A 201 11.43 -1.24 6.07
CA ASN A 201 10.92 0.13 6.03
C ASN A 201 12.06 1.17 5.90
N ALA A 202 13.19 0.94 6.58
CA ALA A 202 14.38 1.75 6.42
C ALA A 202 14.92 1.69 4.97
N SER A 203 14.96 0.49 4.38
CA SER A 203 15.42 0.32 3.00
C SER A 203 14.48 0.94 1.96
N VAL A 204 13.15 0.90 2.20
CA VAL A 204 12.17 1.62 1.36
C VAL A 204 12.46 3.11 1.35
N LYS A 205 12.64 3.70 2.53
CA LYS A 205 12.95 5.12 2.68
C LYS A 205 14.26 5.50 1.99
N GLU A 206 15.33 4.75 2.25
CA GLU A 206 16.65 4.98 1.64
C GLU A 206 16.59 4.87 0.10
N LEU A 207 15.90 3.87 -0.44
CA LEU A 207 15.69 3.71 -1.87
C LEU A 207 15.00 4.94 -2.47
N VAL A 208 13.91 5.38 -1.86
CA VAL A 208 13.15 6.56 -2.34
C VAL A 208 14.01 7.82 -2.29
N GLU A 209 14.71 8.07 -1.19
CA GLU A 209 15.60 9.22 -1.03
C GLU A 209 16.73 9.21 -2.08
N LYS A 210 17.34 8.05 -2.34
CA LYS A 210 18.36 7.86 -3.39
C LYS A 210 17.82 8.21 -4.78
N LYS A 211 16.64 7.68 -5.14
CA LYS A 211 16.01 7.94 -6.45
C LYS A 211 15.58 9.40 -6.58
N GLN A 212 15.05 10.00 -5.51
CA GLN A 212 14.68 11.39 -5.47
C GLN A 212 15.89 12.32 -5.65
N ALA A 213 17.00 12.01 -4.97
CA ALA A 213 18.26 12.75 -5.13
C ALA A 213 18.82 12.66 -6.56
N ALA A 214 18.54 11.56 -7.27
CA ALA A 214 18.87 11.38 -8.68
C ALA A 214 17.88 12.08 -9.64
N GLY A 215 16.87 12.80 -9.13
CA GLY A 215 15.92 13.58 -9.93
C GLY A 215 14.62 12.86 -10.28
N ALA A 216 14.40 11.65 -9.78
CA ALA A 216 13.14 10.93 -10.00
C ALA A 216 11.96 11.62 -9.29
N ARG A 217 10.79 11.58 -9.93
CA ARG A 217 9.53 12.06 -9.33
C ARG A 217 8.94 10.98 -8.42
N ILE A 218 9.54 10.84 -7.27
CA ILE A 218 9.20 9.83 -6.26
C ILE A 218 9.14 10.45 -4.87
N ARG A 219 8.27 9.95 -4.00
CA ARG A 219 8.13 10.38 -2.60
C ARG A 219 7.94 9.18 -1.70
N PHE A 220 8.48 9.28 -0.49
CA PHE A 220 8.25 8.32 0.58
C PHE A 220 6.98 8.69 1.36
N ALA A 221 6.15 7.68 1.66
CA ALA A 221 4.99 7.80 2.54
C ALA A 221 5.21 6.94 3.79
N ASP A 222 5.33 7.58 4.94
CA ASP A 222 5.57 6.91 6.22
C ASP A 222 4.25 6.43 6.84
N ILE A 223 3.85 5.22 6.50
CA ILE A 223 2.65 4.56 7.03
C ILE A 223 2.96 3.84 8.36
N ASN A 224 4.15 3.27 8.48
CA ASN A 224 4.56 2.53 9.69
C ASN A 224 4.41 3.38 10.95
N SER A 225 4.89 4.62 10.93
CA SER A 225 4.87 5.49 12.10
C SER A 225 3.49 5.99 12.53
N VAL A 226 2.44 5.76 11.74
CA VAL A 226 1.07 6.27 12.03
C VAL A 226 0.07 5.16 12.35
N VAL A 227 0.35 3.92 12.01
CA VAL A 227 -0.50 2.78 12.37
C VAL A 227 0.01 2.14 13.64
N ASP A 228 -0.69 2.35 14.75
CA ASP A 228 -0.35 1.73 16.03
C ASP A 228 -0.59 0.22 15.97
N VAL A 229 0.42 -0.57 16.30
CA VAL A 229 0.38 -2.03 16.18
C VAL A 229 -0.67 -2.69 17.08
N LYS A 230 -1.00 -2.08 18.23
CA LYS A 230 -1.94 -2.66 19.20
C LYS A 230 -3.38 -2.24 18.98
N THR A 231 -3.61 -1.04 18.48
CA THR A 231 -4.94 -0.45 18.33
C THR A 231 -5.36 -0.21 16.89
N GLY A 232 -4.41 -0.14 15.98
CA GLY A 232 -4.63 0.15 14.55
C GLY A 232 -4.76 -1.09 13.66
N LEU A 233 -4.54 -2.30 14.20
CA LEU A 233 -4.66 -3.54 13.43
C LEU A 233 -5.92 -4.33 13.84
N LYS A 234 -6.53 -5.00 12.86
CA LYS A 234 -7.72 -5.84 13.06
C LYS A 234 -7.35 -7.27 13.46
N ASP A 235 -6.32 -7.80 12.86
CA ASP A 235 -5.93 -9.21 12.97
C ASP A 235 -4.43 -9.42 13.17
N GLY A 236 -3.72 -8.38 13.55
CA GLY A 236 -2.28 -8.37 13.75
C GLY A 236 -1.46 -8.07 12.50
N VAL A 237 -2.08 -7.93 11.33
CA VAL A 237 -1.41 -7.56 10.06
C VAL A 237 -2.16 -6.45 9.33
N HIS A 238 -3.46 -6.60 9.17
CA HIS A 238 -4.26 -5.66 8.37
C HIS A 238 -4.77 -4.52 9.25
N PRO A 239 -4.63 -3.26 8.81
CA PRO A 239 -5.21 -2.14 9.52
C PRO A 239 -6.73 -2.28 9.71
N ASN A 240 -7.22 -1.88 10.86
CA ASN A 240 -8.65 -1.67 11.10
C ASN A 240 -9.07 -0.27 10.58
N GLU A 241 -10.30 0.14 10.82
CA GLU A 241 -10.78 1.44 10.36
C GLU A 241 -9.93 2.62 10.87
N ALA A 242 -9.51 2.59 12.13
CA ALA A 242 -8.66 3.62 12.70
C ALA A 242 -7.26 3.63 12.05
N GLY A 243 -6.66 2.46 11.86
CA GLY A 243 -5.37 2.32 11.19
C GLY A 243 -5.41 2.79 9.73
N TYR A 244 -6.48 2.47 9.00
CA TYR A 244 -6.66 2.95 7.63
C TYR A 244 -6.91 4.47 7.55
N ALA A 245 -7.61 5.06 8.51
CA ALA A 245 -7.83 6.50 8.57
C ALA A 245 -6.52 7.25 8.84
N CYS A 246 -5.66 6.74 9.74
CA CYS A 246 -4.37 7.34 10.05
C CYS A 246 -3.40 7.33 8.86
N ASN A 247 -3.52 6.36 7.94
CA ASN A 247 -2.72 6.30 6.71
C ASN A 247 -2.86 7.54 5.81
N ASN A 248 -3.88 8.36 6.00
CA ASN A 248 -4.16 9.52 5.16
C ASN A 248 -3.88 10.87 5.81
N ASP A 249 -3.61 10.91 7.12
CA ASP A 249 -3.51 12.18 7.86
C ASP A 249 -2.16 12.91 7.74
N ARG A 250 -1.16 12.35 7.04
CA ARG A 250 0.18 12.95 6.89
C ARG A 250 0.53 13.48 5.50
N SER A 251 -0.42 13.76 4.62
CA SER A 251 -0.12 14.42 3.35
C SER A 251 0.21 15.92 3.50
N ASP A 252 0.18 16.50 4.72
CA ASP A 252 0.53 17.90 4.97
C ASP A 252 1.62 18.07 6.03
N TYR A 253 2.75 18.57 5.63
CA TYR A 253 3.64 19.41 6.44
C TYR A 253 2.82 20.57 7.03
N HIS A 254 2.65 20.55 8.37
CA HIS A 254 1.98 21.57 9.19
C HIS A 254 0.44 21.54 9.24
N TYR A 255 -0.14 20.65 10.05
CA TYR A 255 -1.13 21.08 11.05
C TYR A 255 -1.28 19.97 12.10
N ARG A 256 -0.90 20.29 13.35
CA ARG A 256 -1.08 19.44 14.51
C ARG A 256 -2.56 19.45 14.92
N ASN A 257 -3.22 18.33 14.86
CA ASN A 257 -4.29 17.99 15.80
C ASN A 257 -4.11 16.52 16.22
N HIS A 258 -3.45 16.36 17.35
CA HIS A 258 -3.08 15.08 17.97
C HIS A 258 -4.25 14.43 18.72
N ASN A 259 -5.42 14.22 18.14
CA ASN A 259 -6.51 13.69 18.96
C ASN A 259 -7.18 12.40 18.46
N ASN A 260 -6.80 11.82 17.34
CA ASN A 260 -7.49 10.62 16.84
C ASN A 260 -6.60 9.41 16.49
N CYS A 261 -5.27 9.48 16.64
CA CYS A 261 -4.37 8.38 16.39
C CYS A 261 -3.52 7.96 17.60
N ASN A 262 -3.94 8.37 18.83
CA ASN A 262 -3.37 7.91 20.10
C ASN A 262 -4.44 7.21 20.94
#